data_f0ca8df124cfb90e5872a7b28ca3ac6e
#
_entry.id   f0ca8df124cfb90e5872a7b28ca3ac6e
#
_cell.length_a   1.000
_cell.length_b   1.000
_cell.length_c   1.000
_cell.angle_alpha   90.00
_cell.angle_beta   90.00
_cell.angle_gamma   90.00
#
_symmetry.space_group_name_H-M   'P 1'
#
loop_
_entity.id
_entity.type
_entity.pdbx_description
1 polymer ?
#
loop_
_entity_poly.entity_id
_entity_poly.type
_entity_poly.pdbx_seq_one_letter_code
_entity_poly.pdbx_strand_id
1 'polypeptide(L)'
;MHPARDNKPFSKAPAGKGINWYLSRKISWHDCGTFQCADIPVPLDWDDPDGPAITLALKRKPAEGAAKATLFINPGGPGGSGQNMVSSFQSSAFPDHDVIGWDLRGTGASTHVNCGPAKTMDGLFSLDASPDNEAEWNGLIRGTRDFARSCRAYSGQLLDHVSTIDTARDLD
;
A
#
# COMPACT_ATOMS: atom_id res chain seq x y z
N MET A 1 17.15 1.23 -3.23
CA MET A 1 16.20 2.30 -3.65
C MET A 1 15.46 1.77 -4.86
N HIS A 2 14.19 1.38 -4.73
CA HIS A 2 13.35 1.15 -5.89
C HIS A 2 12.98 2.51 -6.48
N PRO A 3 13.06 2.69 -7.81
CA PRO A 3 12.55 3.90 -8.43
C PRO A 3 11.07 4.01 -8.08
N ALA A 4 10.64 5.21 -7.65
CA ALA A 4 9.23 5.51 -7.49
C ALA A 4 8.52 5.10 -8.78
N ARG A 5 7.65 4.09 -8.70
CA ARG A 5 6.79 3.76 -9.84
C ARG A 5 5.88 4.96 -10.03
N ASP A 6 5.96 5.56 -11.22
CA ASP A 6 4.96 6.53 -11.64
C ASP A 6 3.58 5.93 -11.31
N ASN A 7 2.73 6.72 -10.64
CA ASN A 7 1.34 6.34 -10.40
C ASN A 7 0.69 6.03 -11.75
N LYS A 8 0.78 4.75 -12.17
CA LYS A 8 0.09 4.32 -13.39
C LYS A 8 -1.39 4.61 -13.20
N PRO A 9 -2.04 5.21 -14.21
CA PRO A 9 -3.46 5.47 -14.14
C PRO A 9 -4.18 4.17 -13.78
N PHE A 10 -5.11 4.25 -12.84
CA PHE A 10 -5.90 3.15 -12.34
C PHE A 10 -6.45 2.30 -13.49
N SER A 11 -6.08 1.02 -13.58
CA SER A 11 -6.66 0.11 -14.54
C SER A 11 -8.11 -0.15 -14.12
N LYS A 12 -9.07 0.34 -14.89
CA LYS A 12 -10.49 0.04 -14.66
C LYS A 12 -10.77 -1.45 -14.83
N ALA A 13 -11.57 -2.00 -13.94
CA ALA A 13 -12.25 -3.26 -14.24
C ALA A 13 -13.11 -3.09 -15.52
N PRO A 14 -13.26 -4.15 -16.33
CA PRO A 14 -14.21 -4.11 -17.42
C PRO A 14 -15.62 -3.82 -16.90
N ALA A 15 -16.31 -2.88 -17.51
CA ALA A 15 -17.63 -2.45 -17.07
C ALA A 15 -18.60 -3.64 -16.85
N GLY A 16 -19.31 -3.64 -15.72
CA GLY A 16 -20.34 -4.63 -15.40
C GLY A 16 -19.84 -5.97 -14.90
N LYS A 17 -18.55 -6.13 -14.60
CA LYS A 17 -18.03 -7.38 -14.02
C LYS A 17 -17.98 -7.39 -12.50
N GLY A 18 -18.09 -6.23 -11.86
CA GLY A 18 -18.19 -6.10 -10.42
C GLY A 18 -17.08 -6.81 -9.63
N ILE A 19 -17.36 -7.10 -8.37
CA ILE A 19 -16.44 -7.74 -7.45
C ILE A 19 -15.93 -9.11 -7.95
N ASN A 20 -16.77 -9.89 -8.64
CA ASN A 20 -16.40 -11.23 -9.12
C ASN A 20 -15.20 -11.21 -10.08
N TRP A 21 -14.97 -10.10 -10.77
CA TRP A 21 -13.80 -9.98 -11.65
C TRP A 21 -12.50 -9.95 -10.84
N TYR A 22 -12.50 -9.31 -9.69
CA TYR A 22 -11.32 -9.28 -8.80
C TYR A 22 -11.11 -10.64 -8.13
N LEU A 23 -12.15 -11.21 -7.54
CA LEU A 23 -12.09 -12.46 -6.77
C LEU A 23 -11.77 -13.70 -7.63
N SER A 24 -12.13 -13.70 -8.94
CA SER A 24 -11.84 -14.82 -9.84
C SER A 24 -10.44 -14.80 -10.45
N ARG A 25 -9.65 -13.75 -10.23
CA ARG A 25 -8.33 -13.62 -10.85
C ARG A 25 -7.29 -14.50 -10.15
N LYS A 26 -6.55 -15.25 -10.97
CA LYS A 26 -5.34 -15.91 -10.49
C LYS A 26 -4.19 -14.90 -10.42
N ILE A 27 -3.44 -14.93 -9.35
CA ILE A 27 -2.25 -14.10 -9.19
C ILE A 27 -1.18 -14.61 -10.15
N SER A 28 -0.69 -13.72 -11.03
CA SER A 28 0.43 -14.01 -11.94
C SER A 28 1.75 -13.68 -11.25
N TRP A 29 2.37 -14.70 -10.69
CA TRP A 29 3.68 -14.56 -10.07
C TRP A 29 4.79 -14.55 -11.13
N HIS A 30 5.80 -13.71 -10.92
CA HIS A 30 7.03 -13.66 -11.70
C HIS A 30 8.24 -13.63 -10.77
N ASP A 31 9.38 -14.13 -11.23
CA ASP A 31 10.59 -14.16 -10.41
C ASP A 31 11.13 -12.74 -10.17
N CYS A 32 11.51 -12.46 -8.93
CA CYS A 32 12.13 -11.20 -8.50
C CYS A 32 13.30 -11.49 -7.52
N GLY A 33 14.38 -12.03 -8.05
CA GLY A 33 15.52 -12.54 -7.30
C GLY A 33 15.23 -13.94 -6.74
N THR A 34 15.40 -14.12 -5.43
CA THR A 34 15.11 -15.40 -4.74
C THR A 34 13.63 -15.52 -4.32
N PHE A 35 12.80 -14.57 -4.70
CA PHE A 35 11.40 -14.46 -4.38
C PHE A 35 10.55 -14.43 -5.64
N GLN A 36 9.24 -14.44 -5.46
CA GLN A 36 8.29 -14.19 -6.52
C GLN A 36 7.49 -12.93 -6.20
N CYS A 37 7.26 -12.11 -7.21
CA CYS A 37 6.53 -10.86 -7.10
C CYS A 37 5.28 -10.90 -7.96
N ALA A 38 4.27 -10.12 -7.59
CA ALA A 38 3.07 -9.91 -8.39
C ALA A 38 2.49 -8.52 -8.14
N ASP A 39 1.85 -7.99 -9.16
CA ASP A 39 1.01 -6.81 -9.04
C ASP A 39 -0.45 -7.25 -9.30
N ILE A 40 -1.35 -6.96 -8.36
CA ILE A 40 -2.77 -7.29 -8.48
C ILE A 40 -3.64 -6.03 -8.46
N PRO A 41 -4.64 -5.92 -9.31
CA PRO A 41 -5.63 -4.87 -9.21
C PRO A 41 -6.63 -5.21 -8.10
N VAL A 42 -7.03 -4.19 -7.33
CA VAL A 42 -8.16 -4.24 -6.41
C VAL A 42 -9.02 -2.99 -6.60
N PRO A 43 -10.31 -2.98 -6.24
CA PRO A 43 -11.12 -1.77 -6.35
C PRO A 43 -10.54 -0.66 -5.47
N LEU A 44 -10.61 0.58 -5.93
CA LEU A 44 -10.35 1.73 -5.06
C LEU A 44 -11.37 1.74 -3.92
N ASP A 45 -12.65 1.62 -4.28
CA ASP A 45 -13.79 1.50 -3.38
C ASP A 45 -14.39 0.10 -3.50
N TRP A 46 -14.37 -0.67 -2.42
CA TRP A 46 -14.95 -2.01 -2.37
C TRP A 46 -16.49 -2.01 -2.43
N ASP A 47 -17.13 -0.87 -2.16
CA ASP A 47 -18.57 -0.70 -2.29
C ASP A 47 -18.97 -0.25 -3.71
N ASP A 48 -17.99 0.20 -4.55
CA ASP A 48 -18.15 0.47 -5.99
C ASP A 48 -17.07 -0.27 -6.82
N PRO A 49 -17.14 -1.59 -6.94
CA PRO A 49 -16.11 -2.39 -7.62
C PRO A 49 -16.04 -2.20 -9.14
N ASP A 50 -17.03 -1.55 -9.75
CA ASP A 50 -17.01 -1.15 -11.17
C ASP A 50 -16.34 0.22 -11.38
N GLY A 51 -15.99 0.91 -10.30
CA GLY A 51 -15.30 2.19 -10.28
C GLY A 51 -13.80 2.08 -10.58
N PRO A 52 -12.99 3.06 -10.13
CA PRO A 52 -11.55 3.03 -10.29
C PRO A 52 -10.91 1.85 -9.54
N ALA A 53 -9.79 1.35 -10.07
CA ALA A 53 -8.99 0.32 -9.41
C ALA A 53 -7.61 0.86 -9.03
N ILE A 54 -7.01 0.26 -8.01
CA ILE A 54 -5.64 0.48 -7.59
C ILE A 54 -4.83 -0.81 -7.76
N THR A 55 -3.51 -0.72 -7.65
CA THR A 55 -2.61 -1.87 -7.73
C THR A 55 -1.99 -2.15 -6.38
N LEU A 56 -2.03 -3.40 -5.93
CA LEU A 56 -1.27 -3.89 -4.79
C LEU A 56 -0.04 -4.65 -5.28
N ALA A 57 1.10 -4.36 -4.67
CA ALA A 57 2.37 -5.02 -4.94
C ALA A 57 2.65 -6.08 -3.88
N LEU A 58 2.79 -7.33 -4.32
CA LEU A 58 2.97 -8.52 -3.50
C LEU A 58 4.37 -9.10 -3.66
N LYS A 59 4.88 -9.72 -2.62
CA LYS A 59 6.04 -10.58 -2.66
C LYS A 59 5.75 -11.88 -1.96
N ARG A 60 6.24 -12.99 -2.54
CA ARG A 60 6.12 -14.33 -1.98
C ARG A 60 7.49 -15.00 -1.87
N LYS A 61 7.75 -15.65 -0.75
CA LYS A 61 8.71 -16.73 -0.66
C LYS A 61 7.95 -18.06 -0.79
N PRO A 62 8.14 -18.82 -1.86
CA PRO A 62 7.50 -20.13 -2.01
C PRO A 62 7.97 -21.13 -0.96
N ALA A 63 7.10 -22.07 -0.61
CA ALA A 63 7.43 -23.23 0.20
C ALA A 63 8.55 -24.08 -0.45
N GLU A 64 9.26 -24.84 0.37
CA GLU A 64 10.24 -25.84 -0.09
C GLU A 64 9.51 -27.10 -0.57
N GLY A 65 8.90 -27.06 -1.74
CA GLY A 65 8.07 -28.12 -2.32
C GLY A 65 6.59 -27.74 -2.42
N ALA A 66 5.69 -28.70 -2.22
CA ALA A 66 4.25 -28.41 -2.24
C ALA A 66 3.82 -27.64 -0.99
N ALA A 67 3.28 -26.44 -1.17
CA ALA A 67 2.78 -25.65 -0.05
C ALA A 67 1.57 -26.35 0.60
N LYS A 68 1.60 -26.46 1.92
CA LYS A 68 0.46 -26.94 2.73
C LYS A 68 -0.49 -25.79 3.11
N ALA A 69 0.05 -24.57 3.27
CA ALA A 69 -0.72 -23.39 3.61
C ALA A 69 0.03 -22.12 3.18
N THR A 70 -0.67 -21.00 3.30
CA THR A 70 -0.10 -19.65 3.09
C THR A 70 -0.06 -18.89 4.40
N LEU A 71 1.07 -18.29 4.69
CA LEU A 71 1.25 -17.37 5.82
C LEU A 71 1.32 -15.93 5.28
N PHE A 72 0.34 -15.13 5.63
CA PHE A 72 0.35 -13.70 5.37
C PHE A 72 1.04 -12.95 6.50
N ILE A 73 1.97 -12.06 6.13
CA ILE A 73 2.74 -11.26 7.09
C ILE A 73 2.62 -9.77 6.80
N ASN A 74 2.51 -8.97 7.89
CA ASN A 74 2.38 -7.53 7.80
C ASN A 74 3.19 -6.87 8.93
N PRO A 75 4.11 -5.93 8.63
CA PRO A 75 4.94 -5.26 9.65
C PRO A 75 4.17 -4.25 10.51
N GLY A 76 3.00 -3.78 10.05
CA GLY A 76 2.30 -2.68 10.70
C GLY A 76 2.98 -1.33 10.45
N GLY A 77 2.95 -0.47 11.44
CA GLY A 77 3.57 0.87 11.38
C GLY A 77 2.61 2.00 11.73
N PRO A 78 1.68 2.47 10.90
CA PRO A 78 1.40 2.22 9.46
C PRO A 78 2.53 2.62 8.53
N GLY A 79 2.55 2.00 7.32
CA GLY A 79 3.46 2.35 6.24
C GLY A 79 4.67 1.43 6.09
N GLY A 80 4.84 0.43 6.95
CA GLY A 80 5.85 -0.61 6.78
C GLY A 80 5.58 -1.44 5.51
N SER A 81 6.65 -1.77 4.76
CA SER A 81 6.54 -2.58 3.55
C SER A 81 6.42 -4.06 3.88
N GLY A 82 5.29 -4.68 3.51
CA GLY A 82 5.09 -6.12 3.62
C GLY A 82 6.06 -6.90 2.74
N GLN A 83 6.38 -6.39 1.56
CA GLN A 83 7.38 -7.00 0.68
C GLN A 83 8.78 -7.05 1.32
N ASN A 84 9.19 -5.98 2.00
CA ASN A 84 10.47 -5.96 2.71
C ASN A 84 10.47 -6.93 3.88
N MET A 85 9.34 -7.06 4.59
CA MET A 85 9.20 -8.04 5.67
C MET A 85 9.39 -9.47 5.17
N VAL A 86 8.85 -9.86 4.02
CA VAL A 86 9.09 -11.19 3.40
C VAL A 86 10.59 -11.43 3.20
N SER A 87 11.32 -10.39 2.77
CA SER A 87 12.76 -10.52 2.49
C SER A 87 13.60 -10.74 3.75
N SER A 88 13.14 -10.30 4.92
CA SER A 88 13.82 -10.45 6.21
C SER A 88 13.22 -11.52 7.11
N PHE A 89 12.10 -12.11 6.73
CA PHE A 89 11.40 -13.10 7.54
C PHE A 89 12.15 -14.45 7.58
N GLN A 90 12.31 -15.00 8.77
CA GLN A 90 12.94 -16.31 8.96
C GLN A 90 11.99 -17.45 8.57
N SER A 91 11.79 -17.63 7.27
CA SER A 91 10.88 -18.62 6.71
C SER A 91 11.32 -20.08 6.92
N SER A 92 12.55 -20.31 7.39
CA SER A 92 13.06 -21.65 7.73
C SER A 92 12.25 -22.35 8.83
N ALA A 93 11.51 -21.60 9.66
CA ALA A 93 10.57 -22.16 10.62
C ALA A 93 9.25 -22.67 9.98
N PHE A 94 9.00 -22.32 8.71
CA PHE A 94 7.79 -22.64 7.97
C PHE A 94 8.12 -23.18 6.57
N PRO A 95 8.89 -24.27 6.44
CA PRO A 95 9.42 -24.72 5.15
C PRO A 95 8.34 -25.19 4.18
N ASP A 96 7.19 -25.59 4.70
CA ASP A 96 6.02 -26.07 3.94
C ASP A 96 4.93 -25.00 3.75
N HIS A 97 5.24 -23.72 3.97
CA HIS A 97 4.30 -22.61 3.78
C HIS A 97 4.80 -21.63 2.73
N ASP A 98 3.90 -21.16 1.88
CA ASP A 98 4.14 -19.93 1.14
C ASP A 98 4.06 -18.75 2.12
N VAL A 99 5.09 -17.91 2.16
CA VAL A 99 5.08 -16.69 2.97
C VAL A 99 4.83 -15.49 2.05
N ILE A 100 3.72 -14.81 2.24
CA ILE A 100 3.28 -13.68 1.41
C ILE A 100 3.19 -12.41 2.26
N GLY A 101 3.76 -11.32 1.75
CA GLY A 101 3.54 -9.97 2.24
C GLY A 101 3.26 -9.03 1.07
N TRP A 102 2.43 -8.04 1.31
CA TRP A 102 2.13 -7.01 0.32
C TRP A 102 2.30 -5.63 0.93
N ASP A 103 2.59 -4.66 0.09
CA ASP A 103 2.51 -3.28 0.51
C ASP A 103 1.04 -2.87 0.54
N LEU A 104 0.56 -2.39 1.68
CA LEU A 104 -0.84 -2.01 1.84
C LEU A 104 -1.21 -0.89 0.86
N ARG A 105 -2.51 -0.78 0.55
CA ARG A 105 -3.03 0.39 -0.18
C ARG A 105 -2.54 1.69 0.48
N GLY A 106 -2.09 2.62 -0.31
CA GLY A 106 -1.51 3.87 0.17
C GLY A 106 -0.03 3.80 0.55
N THR A 107 0.66 2.65 0.43
CA THR A 107 2.05 2.49 0.87
C THR A 107 2.96 1.83 -0.17
N GLY A 108 4.26 2.01 -0.01
CA GLY A 108 5.33 1.26 -0.69
C GLY A 108 5.25 1.26 -2.21
N ALA A 109 5.35 0.06 -2.79
CA ALA A 109 5.26 -0.17 -4.23
C ALA A 109 3.81 -0.37 -4.73
N SER A 110 2.82 -0.51 -3.84
CA SER A 110 1.40 -0.43 -4.16
C SER A 110 1.04 0.98 -4.61
N THR A 111 -0.18 1.19 -5.13
CA THR A 111 -0.68 2.55 -5.33
C THR A 111 -0.60 3.29 -4.01
N HIS A 112 0.28 4.29 -3.91
CA HIS A 112 0.66 4.92 -2.65
C HIS A 112 0.18 6.36 -2.54
N VAL A 113 0.02 6.82 -1.30
CA VAL A 113 -0.29 8.21 -1.00
C VAL A 113 0.93 9.07 -1.33
N ASN A 114 0.71 10.10 -2.15
CA ASN A 114 1.69 11.12 -2.51
C ASN A 114 1.20 12.46 -1.97
N CYS A 115 2.07 13.15 -1.23
CA CYS A 115 1.76 14.46 -0.66
C CYS A 115 2.53 15.61 -1.35
N GLY A 116 3.09 15.34 -2.54
CA GLY A 116 3.82 16.33 -3.32
C GLY A 116 5.34 16.18 -3.24
N PRO A 117 6.09 17.20 -3.64
CA PRO A 117 7.54 17.15 -3.67
C PRO A 117 8.15 17.05 -2.26
N ALA A 118 9.41 16.56 -2.17
CA ALA A 118 10.12 16.37 -0.92
C ALA A 118 10.07 17.59 0.02
N LYS A 119 10.16 18.80 -0.54
CA LYS A 119 10.04 20.05 0.23
C LYS A 119 8.74 20.18 1.04
N THR A 120 7.67 19.48 0.65
CA THR A 120 6.40 19.47 1.40
C THR A 120 6.57 18.68 2.70
N MET A 121 7.29 17.56 2.65
CA MET A 121 7.64 16.78 3.84
C MET A 121 8.66 17.52 4.71
N ASP A 122 9.66 18.15 4.11
CA ASP A 122 10.65 18.96 4.83
C ASP A 122 9.95 20.10 5.58
N GLY A 123 8.95 20.75 4.94
CA GLY A 123 8.11 21.75 5.58
C GLY A 123 7.34 21.24 6.78
N LEU A 124 6.78 20.03 6.72
CA LEU A 124 6.08 19.42 7.84
C LEU A 124 7.04 19.09 8.99
N PHE A 125 8.18 18.46 8.68
CA PHE A 125 9.16 18.05 9.70
C PHE A 125 9.93 19.22 10.31
N SER A 126 9.90 20.41 9.69
CA SER A 126 10.50 21.64 10.26
C SER A 126 9.57 22.37 11.25
N LEU A 127 8.32 21.90 11.39
CA LEU A 127 7.41 22.47 12.37
C LEU A 127 7.83 22.11 13.79
N ASP A 128 7.64 23.04 14.71
CA ASP A 128 7.79 22.74 16.13
C ASP A 128 6.67 21.80 16.58
N ALA A 129 7.04 20.55 16.94
CA ALA A 129 6.10 19.54 17.41
C ALA A 129 5.74 19.66 18.90
N SER A 130 6.40 20.58 19.64
CA SER A 130 6.20 20.82 21.08
C SER A 130 6.01 22.31 21.35
N PRO A 131 4.99 22.95 20.77
CA PRO A 131 4.81 24.40 20.85
C PRO A 131 4.63 24.87 22.30
N ASP A 132 5.40 25.89 22.70
CA ASP A 132 5.38 26.47 24.04
C ASP A 132 4.49 27.71 24.14
N ASN A 133 4.04 28.25 23.02
CA ASN A 133 3.22 29.46 22.97
C ASN A 133 2.19 29.40 21.82
N GLU A 134 1.25 30.34 21.85
CA GLU A 134 0.14 30.39 20.91
C GLU A 134 0.61 30.60 19.44
N ALA A 135 1.67 31.34 19.21
CA ALA A 135 2.18 31.59 17.87
C ALA A 135 2.73 30.30 17.24
N GLU A 136 3.48 29.52 17.99
CA GLU A 136 4.01 28.21 17.59
C GLU A 136 2.87 27.19 17.36
N TRP A 137 1.89 27.15 18.29
CA TRP A 137 0.70 26.33 18.14
C TRP A 137 -0.06 26.62 16.84
N ASN A 138 -0.30 27.91 16.58
CA ASN A 138 -0.92 28.34 15.34
C ASN A 138 -0.07 28.02 14.11
N GLY A 139 1.26 28.06 14.23
CA GLY A 139 2.20 27.65 13.21
C GLY A 139 2.06 26.15 12.87
N LEU A 140 2.04 25.29 13.89
CA LEU A 140 1.87 23.84 13.76
C LEU A 140 0.52 23.51 13.09
N ILE A 141 -0.58 24.13 13.52
CA ILE A 141 -1.90 23.91 12.91
C ILE A 141 -1.92 24.32 11.44
N ARG A 142 -1.37 25.48 11.08
CA ARG A 142 -1.32 25.94 9.68
C ARG A 142 -0.50 24.98 8.82
N GLY A 143 0.71 24.65 9.25
CA GLY A 143 1.60 23.76 8.49
C GLY A 143 1.03 22.36 8.30
N THR A 144 0.40 21.79 9.33
CA THR A 144 -0.29 20.49 9.23
C THR A 144 -1.47 20.55 8.26
N ARG A 145 -2.26 21.62 8.28
CA ARG A 145 -3.36 21.82 7.30
C ARG A 145 -2.86 21.97 5.87
N ASP A 146 -1.76 22.70 5.68
CA ASP A 146 -1.17 22.87 4.35
C ASP A 146 -0.61 21.56 3.82
N PHE A 147 0.01 20.75 4.66
CA PHE A 147 0.43 19.40 4.33
C PHE A 147 -0.77 18.52 3.93
N ALA A 148 -1.83 18.50 4.72
CA ALA A 148 -3.05 17.74 4.43
C ALA A 148 -3.69 18.16 3.09
N ARG A 149 -3.73 19.47 2.78
CA ARG A 149 -4.20 19.96 1.47
C ARG A 149 -3.33 19.48 0.32
N SER A 150 -2.00 19.45 0.52
CA SER A 150 -1.08 18.92 -0.48
C SER A 150 -1.32 17.43 -0.73
N CYS A 151 -1.47 16.63 0.32
CA CYS A 151 -1.82 15.22 0.17
C CYS A 151 -3.12 15.03 -0.62
N ARG A 152 -4.15 15.82 -0.32
CA ARG A 152 -5.43 15.78 -1.05
C ARG A 152 -5.26 16.16 -2.53
N ALA A 153 -4.44 17.16 -2.83
CA ALA A 153 -4.19 17.60 -4.21
C ALA A 153 -3.45 16.54 -5.04
N TYR A 154 -2.52 15.79 -4.44
CA TYR A 154 -1.70 14.80 -5.15
C TYR A 154 -2.28 13.38 -5.13
N SER A 155 -3.02 13.00 -4.10
CA SER A 155 -3.57 11.64 -3.94
C SER A 155 -5.09 11.55 -4.17
N GLY A 156 -5.79 12.67 -4.17
CA GLY A 156 -7.21 12.73 -4.51
C GLY A 156 -8.06 11.74 -3.72
N GLN A 157 -8.86 10.95 -4.43
CA GLN A 157 -9.80 9.98 -3.86
C GLN A 157 -9.11 8.84 -3.08
N LEU A 158 -7.85 8.53 -3.37
CA LEU A 158 -7.14 7.46 -2.66
C LEU A 158 -7.18 7.67 -1.13
N LEU A 159 -7.12 8.94 -0.67
CA LEU A 159 -7.14 9.25 0.76
C LEU A 159 -8.44 8.86 1.47
N ASP A 160 -9.53 8.72 0.75
CA ASP A 160 -10.82 8.35 1.30
C ASP A 160 -10.96 6.83 1.47
N HIS A 161 -10.04 6.05 0.86
CA HIS A 161 -10.07 4.60 0.76
C HIS A 161 -8.80 3.91 1.29
N VAL A 162 -8.09 4.53 2.23
CA VAL A 162 -6.92 3.93 2.92
C VAL A 162 -7.27 3.49 4.35
N SER A 163 -8.49 3.05 4.56
CA SER A 163 -8.97 2.59 5.86
C SER A 163 -8.52 1.18 6.20
N THR A 164 -8.61 0.81 7.49
CA THR A 164 -8.38 -0.57 7.94
C THR A 164 -9.38 -1.54 7.31
N ILE A 165 -10.62 -1.10 7.09
CA ILE A 165 -11.68 -1.94 6.47
C ILE A 165 -11.33 -2.24 5.02
N ASP A 166 -10.94 -1.24 4.24
CA ASP A 166 -10.52 -1.43 2.85
C ASP A 166 -9.30 -2.33 2.75
N THR A 167 -8.33 -2.15 3.66
CA THR A 167 -7.12 -3.00 3.73
C THR A 167 -7.45 -4.45 4.10
N ALA A 168 -8.43 -4.68 4.98
CA ALA A 168 -8.88 -6.03 5.32
C ALA A 168 -9.56 -6.72 4.13
N ARG A 169 -10.38 -5.98 3.38
CA ARG A 169 -11.01 -6.46 2.14
C ARG A 169 -9.99 -6.77 1.03
N ASP A 170 -8.83 -6.11 1.04
CA ASP A 170 -7.72 -6.44 0.11
C ASP A 170 -7.10 -7.81 0.38
N LEU A 171 -7.26 -8.34 1.60
CA LEU A 171 -6.70 -9.63 2.01
C LEU A 171 -7.62 -10.81 1.66
N ASP A 172 -8.93 -10.59 1.59
CA ASP A 172 -9.93 -11.61 1.27
C ASP A 172 -9.88 -12.01 -0.22
#